data_818d931943f83c2be8f64ea6eb7f9afe
#
_entry.id   818d931943f83c2be8f64ea6eb7f9afe
#
_cell.length_a   1.000
_cell.length_b   1.000
_cell.length_c   1.000
_cell.angle_alpha   90.00
_cell.angle_beta   90.00
_cell.angle_gamma   90.00
#
_symmetry.space_group_name_H-M   'P 1'
#
loop_
_entity.id
_entity.type
_entity.pdbx_description
1 polymer ?
#
loop_
_entity_poly.entity_id
_entity_poly.type
_entity_poly.pdbx_seq_one_letter_code
_entity_poly.pdbx_strand_id
1 'polypeptide(L)'
;MDKKKYIDVLTQQADKHGRPQEMALSDFCDYLIEFFSVDAFKAGTVKYSQHVLSCTQKNPAFAGLTLLWLDDVKTAMECGEWLDVFGILYEGMYLSRGKASKTGQFFTPQSISDLISQISGLGAGDHGKVNDCAAGSGRLLLSHYIEKSRLDHAAGRRFEYVAQDSDPIACKMCALNFMAHGMYGRVECRDTLRMNEPMVVYYINEVKYPFNTPYYSVRTVLAKNQKK
;
A
#
# COMPACT_ATOMS: atom_id res chain seq x y z
N MET A 1 14.45 9.06 1.29
CA MET A 1 13.49 9.24 0.18
C MET A 1 13.68 10.60 -0.49
N ASP A 2 13.89 10.63 -1.80
CA ASP A 2 13.93 11.88 -2.61
C ASP A 2 12.53 12.17 -3.21
N LYS A 3 11.71 12.89 -2.45
CA LYS A 3 10.32 13.24 -2.83
C LYS A 3 10.25 13.99 -4.18
N LYS A 4 11.24 14.85 -4.50
CA LYS A 4 11.25 15.64 -5.73
C LYS A 4 11.31 14.71 -6.96
N LYS A 5 12.20 13.73 -6.93
CA LYS A 5 12.37 12.77 -8.01
C LYS A 5 11.07 12.02 -8.36
N TYR A 6 10.30 11.62 -7.35
CA TYR A 6 8.98 11.01 -7.58
C TYR A 6 8.02 11.98 -8.25
N ILE A 7 7.88 13.19 -7.70
CA ILE A 7 6.95 14.20 -8.23
C ILE A 7 7.30 14.58 -9.65
N ASP A 8 8.57 14.75 -9.97
CA ASP A 8 9.03 15.10 -11.32
C ASP A 8 8.65 14.03 -12.33
N VAL A 9 8.89 12.75 -12.03
CA VAL A 9 8.54 11.64 -12.92
C VAL A 9 7.04 11.49 -13.05
N LEU A 10 6.28 11.55 -11.95
CA LEU A 10 4.81 11.45 -11.97
C LEU A 10 4.19 12.58 -12.80
N THR A 11 4.66 13.81 -12.61
CA THR A 11 4.22 14.98 -13.40
C THR A 11 4.52 14.78 -14.90
N GLN A 12 5.73 14.37 -15.23
CA GLN A 12 6.12 14.11 -16.63
C GLN A 12 5.27 13.02 -17.28
N GLN A 13 4.90 11.97 -16.55
CA GLN A 13 4.02 10.92 -17.07
C GLN A 13 2.59 11.43 -17.27
N ALA A 14 2.06 12.23 -16.37
CA ALA A 14 0.75 12.86 -16.55
C ALA A 14 0.72 13.73 -17.80
N ASP A 15 1.70 14.61 -17.96
CA ASP A 15 1.81 15.53 -19.10
C ASP A 15 1.94 14.75 -20.43
N LYS A 16 2.76 13.70 -20.45
CA LYS A 16 2.93 12.84 -21.64
C LYS A 16 1.62 12.20 -22.11
N HIS A 17 0.75 11.87 -21.18
CA HIS A 17 -0.53 11.22 -21.46
C HIS A 17 -1.72 12.18 -21.50
N GLY A 18 -1.49 13.50 -21.39
CA GLY A 18 -2.53 14.52 -21.36
C GLY A 18 -3.50 14.36 -20.18
N ARG A 19 -3.02 13.80 -19.07
CA ARG A 19 -3.84 13.53 -17.87
C ARG A 19 -3.60 14.58 -16.80
N PRO A 20 -4.62 14.89 -15.97
CA PRO A 20 -4.41 15.74 -14.81
C PRO A 20 -3.32 15.17 -13.89
N GLN A 21 -2.42 16.02 -13.42
CA GLN A 21 -1.33 15.61 -12.50
C GLN A 21 -1.87 14.89 -11.24
N GLU A 22 -3.08 15.21 -10.83
CA GLU A 22 -3.79 14.59 -9.73
C GLU A 22 -4.07 13.09 -9.96
N MET A 23 -4.09 12.63 -11.20
CA MET A 23 -4.28 11.22 -11.52
C MET A 23 -2.98 10.43 -11.59
N ALA A 24 -1.82 11.11 -11.68
CA ALA A 24 -0.53 10.44 -11.87
C ALA A 24 -0.17 9.47 -10.74
N LEU A 25 -0.47 9.83 -9.50
CA LEU A 25 -0.24 8.96 -8.35
C LEU A 25 -1.16 7.72 -8.39
N SER A 26 -2.43 7.90 -8.74
CA SER A 26 -3.35 6.77 -8.92
C SER A 26 -2.91 5.85 -10.03
N ASP A 27 -2.45 6.41 -11.17
CA ASP A 27 -1.94 5.62 -12.29
C ASP A 27 -0.70 4.81 -11.91
N PHE A 28 0.18 5.39 -11.08
CA PHE A 28 1.33 4.66 -10.56
C PHE A 28 0.93 3.55 -9.59
N CYS A 29 -0.04 3.80 -8.71
CA CYS A 29 -0.59 2.75 -7.84
C CYS A 29 -1.22 1.61 -8.65
N ASP A 30 -1.98 1.92 -9.70
CA ASP A 30 -2.58 0.91 -10.58
C ASP A 30 -1.51 0.09 -11.32
N TYR A 31 -0.46 0.74 -11.80
CA TYR A 31 0.69 0.07 -12.39
C TYR A 31 1.34 -0.91 -11.41
N LEU A 32 1.55 -0.51 -10.16
CA LEU A 32 2.17 -1.36 -9.14
C LEU A 32 1.29 -2.55 -8.76
N ILE A 33 -0.03 -2.35 -8.63
CA ILE A 33 -0.98 -3.43 -8.36
C ILE A 33 -0.97 -4.45 -9.50
N GLU A 34 -0.91 -4.00 -10.77
CA GLU A 34 -0.75 -4.89 -11.93
C GLU A 34 0.60 -5.61 -11.88
N PHE A 35 1.69 -4.88 -11.62
CA PHE A 35 3.06 -5.41 -11.58
C PHE A 35 3.23 -6.54 -10.54
N PHE A 36 2.64 -6.38 -9.36
CA PHE A 36 2.68 -7.34 -8.25
C PHE A 36 1.46 -8.26 -8.17
N SER A 37 0.71 -8.40 -9.27
CA SER A 37 -0.47 -9.27 -9.29
C SER A 37 -0.13 -10.73 -8.99
N VAL A 38 -0.87 -11.35 -8.08
CA VAL A 38 -0.70 -12.75 -7.70
C VAL A 38 -0.87 -13.73 -8.85
N ASP A 39 -1.65 -13.37 -9.86
CA ASP A 39 -1.89 -14.23 -11.02
C ASP A 39 -0.64 -14.41 -11.87
N ALA A 40 0.26 -13.41 -11.88
CA ALA A 40 1.57 -13.52 -12.51
C ALA A 40 2.46 -14.56 -11.82
N PHE A 41 2.39 -14.67 -10.49
CA PHE A 41 3.15 -15.66 -9.70
C PHE A 41 2.59 -17.08 -9.89
N LYS A 42 1.26 -17.25 -9.93
CA LYS A 42 0.61 -18.55 -10.15
C LYS A 42 0.92 -19.14 -11.52
N ALA A 43 1.23 -18.30 -12.48
CA ALA A 43 1.52 -18.71 -13.86
C ALA A 43 2.89 -19.40 -14.04
N GLY A 44 3.75 -19.42 -13.01
CA GLY A 44 5.10 -20.00 -13.05
C GLY A 44 6.20 -18.98 -13.38
N THR A 45 7.46 -19.33 -13.09
CA THR A 45 8.60 -18.39 -13.17
C THR A 45 8.83 -17.78 -14.55
N VAL A 46 8.66 -18.55 -15.63
CA VAL A 46 8.83 -18.04 -17.01
C VAL A 46 7.74 -17.02 -17.35
N LYS A 47 6.50 -17.33 -17.00
CA LYS A 47 5.36 -16.42 -17.24
C LYS A 47 5.42 -15.18 -16.34
N TYR A 48 5.92 -15.33 -15.12
CA TYR A 48 6.17 -14.19 -14.24
C TYR A 48 7.22 -13.25 -14.82
N SER A 49 8.35 -13.77 -15.29
CA SER A 49 9.40 -12.96 -15.93
C SER A 49 8.88 -12.22 -17.19
N GLN A 50 8.04 -12.88 -17.98
CA GLN A 50 7.39 -12.25 -19.13
C GLN A 50 6.41 -11.14 -18.71
N HIS A 51 5.66 -11.35 -17.62
CA HIS A 51 4.76 -10.35 -17.07
C HIS A 51 5.53 -9.11 -16.59
N VAL A 52 6.59 -9.29 -15.80
CA VAL A 52 7.46 -8.20 -15.34
C VAL A 52 8.07 -7.44 -16.53
N LEU A 53 8.56 -8.14 -17.54
CA LEU A 53 9.11 -7.54 -18.74
C LEU A 53 8.03 -6.71 -19.48
N SER A 54 6.83 -7.24 -19.63
CA SER A 54 5.70 -6.55 -20.26
C SER A 54 5.33 -5.26 -19.53
N CYS A 55 5.20 -5.32 -18.19
CA CYS A 55 4.93 -4.12 -17.38
C CYS A 55 6.05 -3.07 -17.53
N THR A 56 7.31 -3.52 -17.49
CA THR A 56 8.47 -2.64 -17.64
C THR A 56 8.51 -1.96 -19.01
N GLN A 57 8.22 -2.69 -20.09
CA GLN A 57 8.16 -2.16 -21.46
C GLN A 57 6.97 -1.21 -21.64
N LYS A 58 5.83 -1.48 -21.01
CA LYS A 58 4.62 -0.65 -21.07
C LYS A 58 4.86 0.74 -20.46
N ASN A 59 5.58 0.81 -19.33
CA ASN A 59 5.94 2.08 -18.70
C ASN A 59 7.33 2.02 -18.02
N PRO A 60 8.43 2.28 -18.74
CA PRO A 60 9.79 2.25 -18.18
C PRO A 60 10.01 3.27 -17.05
N ALA A 61 9.31 4.42 -17.08
CA ALA A 61 9.44 5.43 -16.04
C ALA A 61 8.85 4.94 -14.71
N PHE A 62 7.69 4.30 -14.75
CA PHE A 62 7.10 3.69 -13.55
C PHE A 62 7.91 2.48 -13.06
N ALA A 63 8.50 1.70 -13.96
CA ALA A 63 9.43 0.64 -13.59
C ALA A 63 10.64 1.19 -12.81
N GLY A 64 11.22 2.31 -13.27
CA GLY A 64 12.29 3.00 -12.55
C GLY A 64 11.86 3.52 -11.17
N LEU A 65 10.64 4.10 -11.07
CA LEU A 65 10.09 4.51 -9.78
C LEU A 65 9.81 3.32 -8.85
N THR A 66 9.44 2.16 -9.38
CA THR A 66 9.22 0.95 -8.59
C THR A 66 10.50 0.53 -7.87
N LEU A 67 11.63 0.52 -8.56
CA LEU A 67 12.92 0.18 -7.96
C LEU A 67 13.30 1.19 -6.88
N LEU A 68 13.14 2.49 -7.14
CA LEU A 68 13.41 3.54 -6.17
C LEU A 68 12.53 3.39 -4.92
N TRP A 69 11.24 3.15 -5.10
CA TRP A 69 10.29 2.93 -4.01
C TRP A 69 10.66 1.74 -3.14
N LEU A 70 10.98 0.59 -3.75
CA LEU A 70 11.38 -0.61 -3.01
C LEU A 70 12.69 -0.38 -2.22
N ASP A 71 13.65 0.35 -2.78
CA ASP A 71 14.91 0.70 -2.12
C ASP A 71 14.69 1.66 -0.94
N ASP A 72 13.85 2.69 -1.12
CA ASP A 72 13.47 3.62 -0.04
C ASP A 72 12.77 2.89 1.13
N VAL A 73 11.80 1.99 0.84
CA VAL A 73 11.10 1.19 1.86
C VAL A 73 12.06 0.23 2.56
N LYS A 74 12.89 -0.48 1.79
CA LYS A 74 13.90 -1.38 2.33
C LYS A 74 14.83 -0.66 3.30
N THR A 75 15.35 0.51 2.90
CA THR A 75 16.24 1.33 3.74
C THR A 75 15.57 1.72 5.06
N ALA A 76 14.30 2.12 5.04
CA ALA A 76 13.56 2.42 6.27
C ALA A 76 13.40 1.18 7.17
N MET A 77 13.04 0.04 6.58
CA MET A 77 12.87 -1.20 7.34
C MET A 77 14.17 -1.72 7.94
N GLU A 78 15.30 -1.56 7.28
CA GLU A 78 16.64 -1.89 7.82
C GLU A 78 16.99 -1.03 9.05
N CYS A 79 16.43 0.18 9.15
CA CYS A 79 16.52 1.05 10.33
C CYS A 79 15.46 0.74 11.42
N GLY A 80 14.60 -0.26 11.21
CA GLY A 80 13.49 -0.56 12.13
C GLY A 80 12.35 0.45 12.07
N GLU A 81 12.20 1.14 10.94
CA GLU A 81 11.18 2.14 10.67
C GLU A 81 10.27 1.70 9.52
N TRP A 82 9.13 2.37 9.39
CA TRP A 82 8.25 2.23 8.22
C TRP A 82 8.29 3.51 7.38
N LEU A 83 7.94 3.39 6.09
CA LEU A 83 7.92 4.51 5.17
C LEU A 83 6.66 4.47 4.28
N ASP A 84 5.78 5.44 4.47
CA ASP A 84 4.60 5.65 3.62
C ASP A 84 4.94 6.62 2.47
N VAL A 85 5.59 6.11 1.43
CA VAL A 85 5.95 6.90 0.25
C VAL A 85 4.71 7.50 -0.41
N PHE A 86 3.64 6.72 -0.54
CA PHE A 86 2.42 7.17 -1.24
C PHE A 86 1.68 8.26 -0.48
N GLY A 87 1.53 8.14 0.84
CA GLY A 87 0.91 9.18 1.66
C GLY A 87 1.72 10.48 1.64
N ILE A 88 3.05 10.40 1.70
CA ILE A 88 3.94 11.56 1.58
C ILE A 88 3.78 12.24 0.21
N LEU A 89 3.67 11.47 -0.87
CA LEU A 89 3.46 12.00 -2.22
C LEU A 89 2.06 12.61 -2.34
N TYR A 90 1.05 11.92 -1.84
CA TYR A 90 -0.33 12.40 -1.82
C TYR A 90 -0.44 13.75 -1.11
N GLU A 91 0.09 13.86 0.11
CA GLU A 91 0.14 15.10 0.87
C GLU A 91 0.84 16.22 0.08
N GLY A 92 1.96 15.92 -0.56
CA GLY A 92 2.75 16.90 -1.33
C GLY A 92 2.09 17.37 -2.62
N MET A 93 1.37 16.49 -3.33
CA MET A 93 0.76 16.79 -4.63
C MET A 93 -0.64 17.38 -4.50
N TYR A 94 -1.41 16.95 -3.50
CA TYR A 94 -2.83 17.29 -3.37
C TYR A 94 -3.11 18.31 -2.27
N LEU A 95 -2.44 18.22 -1.11
CA LEU A 95 -2.74 19.10 0.02
C LEU A 95 -2.12 20.50 -0.13
N SER A 96 -0.96 20.60 -0.79
CA SER A 96 -0.30 21.88 -1.05
C SER A 96 -1.10 22.85 -1.93
N ARG A 97 -2.13 22.37 -2.63
CA ARG A 97 -2.97 23.15 -3.56
C ARG A 97 -4.32 23.60 -2.96
N GLY A 98 -4.46 23.61 -1.64
CA GLY A 98 -5.68 24.09 -0.96
C GLY A 98 -6.88 23.12 -1.07
N LYS A 99 -6.70 21.90 -1.55
CA LYS A 99 -7.77 20.88 -1.65
C LYS A 99 -8.00 20.12 -0.34
N ALA A 100 -7.07 20.17 0.61
CA ALA A 100 -7.22 19.52 1.92
C ALA A 100 -8.52 19.88 2.64
N SER A 101 -8.96 21.14 2.51
CA SER A 101 -10.21 21.61 3.12
C SER A 101 -11.47 21.06 2.46
N LYS A 102 -11.38 20.51 1.24
CA LYS A 102 -12.55 20.01 0.50
C LYS A 102 -12.78 18.50 0.68
N THR A 103 -11.72 17.71 0.93
CA THR A 103 -11.84 16.26 1.06
C THR A 103 -11.84 15.78 2.50
N GLY A 104 -11.39 16.61 3.46
CA GLY A 104 -11.29 16.24 4.88
C GLY A 104 -10.33 15.08 5.17
N GLN A 105 -9.51 14.69 4.18
CA GLN A 105 -8.54 13.61 4.32
C GLN A 105 -7.24 14.13 4.91
N PHE A 106 -6.94 13.69 6.12
CA PHE A 106 -5.66 13.93 6.80
C PHE A 106 -5.05 12.58 7.17
N PHE A 107 -3.83 12.34 6.73
CA PHE A 107 -3.10 11.16 7.21
C PHE A 107 -2.48 11.45 8.58
N THR A 108 -2.60 10.49 9.48
CA THR A 108 -2.01 10.59 10.82
C THR A 108 -0.49 10.75 10.71
N PRO A 109 0.11 11.77 11.35
CA PRO A 109 1.56 11.92 11.36
C PRO A 109 2.25 10.68 11.93
N GLN A 110 3.46 10.36 11.43
CA GLN A 110 4.21 9.17 11.85
C GLN A 110 4.38 9.09 13.36
N SER A 111 4.82 10.17 14.00
CA SER A 111 5.02 10.21 15.46
C SER A 111 3.75 9.92 16.27
N ILE A 112 2.59 10.32 15.76
CA ILE A 112 1.30 10.03 16.40
C ILE A 112 0.91 8.56 16.17
N SER A 113 1.13 8.04 14.97
CA SER A 113 0.90 6.63 14.66
C SER A 113 1.74 5.72 15.55
N ASP A 114 3.03 6.05 15.72
CA ASP A 114 3.95 5.29 16.56
C ASP A 114 3.55 5.36 18.05
N LEU A 115 3.15 6.52 18.54
CA LEU A 115 2.65 6.68 19.91
C LEU A 115 1.38 5.84 20.16
N ILE A 116 0.41 5.90 19.25
CA ILE A 116 -0.83 5.13 19.35
C ILE A 116 -0.50 3.63 19.33
N SER A 117 0.40 3.19 18.47
CA SER A 117 0.82 1.79 18.38
C SER A 117 1.45 1.30 19.68
N GLN A 118 2.35 2.09 20.28
CA GLN A 118 2.99 1.77 21.57
C GLN A 118 1.95 1.65 22.71
N ILE A 119 1.03 2.60 22.79
CA ILE A 119 -0.02 2.57 23.83
C ILE A 119 -0.97 1.39 23.62
N SER A 120 -1.41 1.14 22.37
CA SER A 120 -2.33 0.05 22.04
C SER A 120 -1.68 -1.33 22.16
N GLY A 121 -0.36 -1.41 22.02
CA GLY A 121 0.42 -2.62 22.16
C GLY A 121 0.63 -3.09 23.60
N LEU A 122 0.37 -2.21 24.60
CA LEU A 122 0.45 -2.57 26.02
C LEU A 122 -0.66 -3.56 26.37
N GLY A 123 -0.27 -4.80 26.67
CA GLY A 123 -1.22 -5.87 27.02
C GLY A 123 -1.89 -6.57 25.84
N ALA A 124 -1.60 -6.19 24.60
CA ALA A 124 -2.05 -6.93 23.42
C ALA A 124 -1.30 -8.27 23.33
N GLY A 125 -2.00 -9.31 22.87
CA GLY A 125 -1.40 -10.61 22.59
C GLY A 125 -0.30 -10.55 21.54
N ASP A 126 0.32 -11.68 21.28
CA ASP A 126 1.43 -11.84 20.32
C ASP A 126 0.96 -12.30 18.94
N HIS A 127 -0.34 -12.47 18.73
CA HIS A 127 -0.99 -12.83 17.47
C HIS A 127 -2.45 -12.38 17.46
N GLY A 128 -3.06 -12.31 16.27
CA GLY A 128 -4.48 -11.99 16.14
C GLY A 128 -4.80 -11.18 14.89
N LYS A 129 -5.90 -10.44 14.98
CA LYS A 129 -6.38 -9.56 13.92
C LYS A 129 -6.35 -8.10 14.40
N VAL A 130 -5.76 -7.24 13.60
CA VAL A 130 -5.73 -5.79 13.84
C VAL A 130 -6.51 -5.11 12.74
N ASN A 131 -7.51 -4.31 13.11
CA ASN A 131 -8.42 -3.64 12.17
C ASN A 131 -8.36 -2.12 12.33
N ASP A 132 -8.35 -1.43 11.18
CA ASP A 132 -8.53 0.01 11.09
C ASP A 132 -9.63 0.30 10.07
N CYS A 133 -10.73 0.91 10.54
CA CYS A 133 -11.92 1.17 9.73
C CYS A 133 -11.88 2.51 8.96
N ALA A 134 -10.81 3.30 9.09
CA ALA A 134 -10.57 4.56 8.39
C ALA A 134 -9.06 4.70 8.09
N ALA A 135 -8.50 3.66 7.48
CA ALA A 135 -7.06 3.40 7.47
C ALA A 135 -6.24 4.42 6.66
N GLY A 136 -6.84 5.17 5.72
CA GLY A 136 -6.11 6.03 4.83
C GLY A 136 -5.05 5.24 4.06
N SER A 137 -3.78 5.68 4.12
CA SER A 137 -2.63 4.96 3.55
C SER A 137 -2.10 3.81 4.43
N GLY A 138 -2.70 3.56 5.60
CA GLY A 138 -2.37 2.44 6.49
C GLY A 138 -1.35 2.75 7.59
N ARG A 139 -1.06 4.01 7.88
CA ARG A 139 0.03 4.43 8.81
C ARG A 139 -0.09 3.85 10.22
N LEU A 140 -1.30 3.77 10.80
CA LEU A 140 -1.50 3.18 12.12
C LEU A 140 -1.15 1.69 12.14
N LEU A 141 -1.55 0.97 11.08
CA LEU A 141 -1.29 -0.48 10.96
C LEU A 141 0.19 -0.75 10.64
N LEU A 142 0.85 0.11 9.85
CA LEU A 142 2.30 0.06 9.62
C LEU A 142 3.08 0.22 10.92
N SER A 143 2.73 1.23 11.73
CA SER A 143 3.34 1.44 13.04
C SER A 143 3.19 0.23 13.94
N HIS A 144 1.98 -0.36 14.01
CA HIS A 144 1.76 -1.58 14.80
C HIS A 144 2.62 -2.73 14.30
N TYR A 145 2.70 -2.95 12.98
CA TYR A 145 3.51 -4.01 12.39
C TYR A 145 5.00 -3.88 12.74
N ILE A 146 5.57 -2.70 12.59
CA ILE A 146 6.98 -2.44 12.89
C ILE A 146 7.24 -2.52 14.39
N GLU A 147 6.36 -1.99 15.24
CA GLU A 147 6.51 -2.09 16.70
C GLU A 147 6.57 -3.56 17.15
N LYS A 148 5.68 -4.41 16.65
CA LYS A 148 5.71 -5.84 16.92
C LYS A 148 6.95 -6.54 16.38
N SER A 149 7.48 -6.08 15.25
CA SER A 149 8.64 -6.67 14.57
C SER A 149 9.99 -6.22 15.14
N ARG A 150 10.04 -5.20 16.00
CA ARG A 150 11.30 -4.68 16.59
C ARG A 150 12.02 -5.70 17.46
N LEU A 151 11.30 -6.47 18.26
CA LEU A 151 11.88 -7.48 19.16
C LEU A 151 12.00 -8.85 18.49
N ASP A 152 11.10 -9.17 17.59
CA ASP A 152 11.06 -10.41 16.83
C ASP A 152 10.58 -10.10 15.42
N HIS A 153 11.47 -10.19 14.43
CA HIS A 153 11.17 -9.92 13.02
C HIS A 153 9.96 -10.72 12.47
N ALA A 154 9.61 -11.84 13.09
CA ALA A 154 8.46 -12.64 12.72
C ALA A 154 7.18 -12.20 13.44
N ALA A 155 7.26 -11.42 14.53
CA ALA A 155 6.10 -11.14 15.38
C ALA A 155 5.01 -10.34 14.66
N GLY A 156 5.37 -9.32 13.87
CA GLY A 156 4.39 -8.57 13.08
C GLY A 156 3.61 -9.45 12.09
N ARG A 157 4.22 -10.53 11.61
CA ARG A 157 3.61 -11.49 10.66
C ARG A 157 2.63 -12.48 11.31
N ARG A 158 2.54 -12.52 12.63
CA ARG A 158 1.55 -13.33 13.36
C ARG A 158 0.17 -12.68 13.38
N PHE A 159 0.07 -11.44 12.92
CA PHE A 159 -1.18 -10.69 12.84
C PHE A 159 -1.75 -10.71 11.42
N GLU A 160 -3.07 -10.79 11.32
CA GLU A 160 -3.82 -10.46 10.11
C GLU A 160 -4.23 -8.97 10.18
N TYR A 161 -3.78 -8.18 9.22
CA TYR A 161 -4.12 -6.76 9.16
C TYR A 161 -5.33 -6.54 8.24
N VAL A 162 -6.33 -5.83 8.74
CA VAL A 162 -7.54 -5.48 7.99
C VAL A 162 -7.66 -3.96 7.97
N ALA A 163 -7.50 -3.39 6.79
CA ALA A 163 -7.69 -1.97 6.56
C ALA A 163 -8.98 -1.72 5.79
N GLN A 164 -9.70 -0.68 6.15
CA GLN A 164 -10.92 -0.26 5.45
C GLN A 164 -10.86 1.24 5.21
N ASP A 165 -11.27 1.66 4.02
CA ASP A 165 -11.43 3.07 3.68
C ASP A 165 -12.47 3.22 2.56
N SER A 166 -13.09 4.39 2.47
CA SER A 166 -14.04 4.69 1.41
C SER A 166 -13.38 5.26 0.15
N ASP A 167 -12.15 5.78 0.27
CA ASP A 167 -11.41 6.36 -0.86
C ASP A 167 -10.60 5.29 -1.59
N PRO A 168 -10.90 5.05 -2.90
CA PRO A 168 -10.18 4.06 -3.68
C PRO A 168 -8.67 4.29 -3.79
N ILE A 169 -8.20 5.55 -3.82
CA ILE A 169 -6.77 5.83 -3.89
C ILE A 169 -6.08 5.53 -2.55
N ALA A 170 -6.72 5.87 -1.43
CA ALA A 170 -6.23 5.52 -0.10
C ALA A 170 -6.09 4.00 0.05
N CYS A 171 -7.10 3.24 -0.37
CA CYS A 171 -7.06 1.77 -0.37
C CYS A 171 -5.90 1.21 -1.21
N LYS A 172 -5.64 1.76 -2.40
CA LYS A 172 -4.50 1.34 -3.23
C LYS A 172 -3.17 1.63 -2.54
N MET A 173 -3.00 2.84 -2.00
CA MET A 173 -1.80 3.23 -1.25
C MET A 173 -1.57 2.32 -0.05
N CYS A 174 -2.61 2.04 0.73
CA CYS A 174 -2.56 1.14 1.87
C CYS A 174 -2.16 -0.28 1.46
N ALA A 175 -2.77 -0.82 0.39
CA ALA A 175 -2.46 -2.16 -0.12
C ALA A 175 -0.98 -2.28 -0.54
N LEU A 176 -0.44 -1.28 -1.23
CA LEU A 176 0.95 -1.25 -1.65
C LEU A 176 1.91 -1.08 -0.47
N ASN A 177 1.56 -0.25 0.51
CA ASN A 177 2.31 -0.11 1.74
C ASN A 177 2.37 -1.45 2.52
N PHE A 178 1.24 -2.13 2.68
CA PHE A 178 1.22 -3.46 3.31
C PHE A 178 2.11 -4.45 2.56
N MET A 179 1.97 -4.49 1.23
CA MET A 179 2.74 -5.40 0.39
C MET A 179 4.24 -5.19 0.57
N ALA A 180 4.72 -3.95 0.43
CA ALA A 180 6.13 -3.63 0.47
C ALA A 180 6.78 -3.85 1.84
N HIS A 181 6.01 -3.71 2.92
CA HIS A 181 6.49 -3.99 4.28
C HIS A 181 6.36 -5.47 4.68
N GLY A 182 5.86 -6.34 3.81
CA GLY A 182 5.72 -7.76 4.10
C GLY A 182 4.58 -8.09 5.07
N MET A 183 3.61 -7.19 5.24
CA MET A 183 2.43 -7.41 6.07
C MET A 183 1.48 -8.40 5.39
N TYR A 184 0.82 -9.24 6.18
CA TYR A 184 -0.22 -10.15 5.72
C TYR A 184 -1.60 -9.58 6.08
N GLY A 185 -2.52 -9.55 5.12
CA GLY A 185 -3.86 -9.08 5.40
C GLY A 185 -4.67 -8.68 4.16
N ARG A 186 -5.62 -7.78 4.36
CA ARG A 186 -6.45 -7.26 3.28
C ARG A 186 -6.82 -5.80 3.47
N VAL A 187 -7.09 -5.14 2.37
CA VAL A 187 -7.62 -3.77 2.32
C VAL A 187 -8.95 -3.79 1.59
N GLU A 188 -10.00 -3.28 2.24
CA GLU A 188 -11.37 -3.26 1.74
C GLU A 188 -11.77 -1.82 1.39
N CYS A 189 -12.04 -1.55 0.12
CA CYS A 189 -12.59 -0.26 -0.31
C CYS A 189 -14.10 -0.26 -0.09
N ARG A 190 -14.55 0.36 1.02
CA ARG A 190 -15.97 0.38 1.43
C ARG A 190 -16.29 1.55 2.33
N ASP A 191 -17.57 1.93 2.36
CA ASP A 191 -18.11 2.83 3.38
C ASP A 191 -18.36 2.01 4.67
N THR A 192 -17.50 2.16 5.65
CA THR A 192 -17.55 1.42 6.92
C THR A 192 -18.71 1.83 7.82
N LEU A 193 -19.20 3.06 7.69
CA LEU A 193 -20.36 3.53 8.46
C LEU A 193 -21.65 2.90 7.95
N ARG A 194 -21.77 2.69 6.65
CA ARG A 194 -22.92 2.04 6.03
C ARG A 194 -22.86 0.52 6.03
N MET A 195 -21.69 -0.04 6.39
CA MET A 195 -21.45 -1.50 6.39
C MET A 195 -21.83 -2.19 5.08
N ASN A 196 -21.68 -1.48 3.95
CA ASN A 196 -21.95 -2.02 2.63
C ASN A 196 -20.89 -3.05 2.19
N GLU A 197 -21.20 -3.84 1.17
CA GLU A 197 -20.20 -4.72 0.55
C GLU A 197 -19.05 -3.91 -0.05
N PRO A 198 -17.79 -4.35 0.12
CA PRO A 198 -16.65 -3.67 -0.46
C PRO A 198 -16.75 -3.60 -1.98
N MET A 199 -16.46 -2.44 -2.57
CA MET A 199 -16.34 -2.29 -4.03
C MET A 199 -15.15 -3.09 -4.56
N VAL A 200 -14.05 -3.09 -3.83
CA VAL A 200 -12.80 -3.80 -4.13
C VAL A 200 -12.20 -4.31 -2.83
N VAL A 201 -11.63 -5.50 -2.88
CA VAL A 201 -10.79 -6.06 -1.81
C VAL A 201 -9.42 -6.40 -2.39
N TYR A 202 -8.37 -5.85 -1.77
CA TYR A 202 -6.99 -6.20 -2.05
C TYR A 202 -6.52 -7.18 -0.97
N TYR A 203 -6.19 -8.40 -1.35
CA TYR A 203 -5.56 -9.39 -0.47
C TYR A 203 -4.06 -9.34 -0.66
N ILE A 204 -3.33 -9.21 0.45
CA ILE A 204 -1.91 -8.87 0.45
C ILE A 204 -1.10 -10.02 1.00
N ASN A 205 -0.06 -10.42 0.26
CA ASN A 205 0.92 -11.42 0.70
C ASN A 205 0.31 -12.76 1.14
N GLU A 206 -0.83 -13.17 0.52
CA GLU A 206 -1.51 -14.43 0.83
C GLU A 206 -0.70 -15.68 0.43
N VAL A 207 0.17 -15.54 -0.57
CA VAL A 207 0.97 -16.66 -1.07
C VAL A 207 2.14 -16.89 -0.13
N LYS A 208 2.04 -17.95 0.67
CA LYS A 208 3.16 -18.45 1.49
C LYS A 208 3.98 -19.43 0.67
N TYR A 209 5.26 -19.15 0.51
CA TYR A 209 6.17 -20.08 -0.15
C TYR A 209 6.73 -21.12 0.82
N PRO A 210 7.33 -22.25 0.31
CA PRO A 210 7.83 -23.34 1.14
C PRO A 210 8.81 -22.94 2.24
N PHE A 211 9.43 -21.75 2.13
CA PHE A 211 10.41 -21.24 3.10
C PHE A 211 9.82 -20.18 4.05
N ASN A 212 8.51 -20.09 4.20
CA ASN A 212 7.81 -19.08 5.02
C ASN A 212 8.15 -17.62 4.68
N THR A 213 8.74 -17.33 3.53
CA THR A 213 8.92 -15.98 3.03
C THR A 213 7.64 -15.51 2.38
N PRO A 214 7.04 -14.40 2.83
CA PRO A 214 5.88 -13.83 2.13
C PRO A 214 6.33 -13.37 0.74
N TYR A 215 5.54 -13.72 -0.29
CA TYR A 215 5.71 -13.05 -1.57
C TYR A 215 5.14 -11.66 -1.49
N TYR A 216 5.85 -10.73 -2.08
CA TYR A 216 5.33 -9.39 -2.33
C TYR A 216 4.28 -9.49 -3.45
N SER A 217 3.02 -9.62 -3.06
CA SER A 217 1.94 -9.85 -4.02
C SER A 217 0.62 -9.22 -3.59
N VAL A 218 -0.18 -8.84 -4.58
CA VAL A 218 -1.52 -8.29 -4.41
C VAL A 218 -2.49 -9.10 -5.26
N ARG A 219 -3.59 -9.58 -4.66
CA ARG A 219 -4.72 -10.16 -5.37
C ARG A 219 -5.93 -9.26 -5.25
N THR A 220 -6.44 -8.79 -6.37
CA THR A 220 -7.60 -7.89 -6.42
C THR A 220 -8.88 -8.67 -6.65
N VAL A 221 -9.89 -8.43 -5.83
CA VAL A 221 -11.25 -8.96 -6.00
C VAL A 221 -12.22 -7.80 -6.10
N LEU A 222 -12.89 -7.68 -7.24
CA LEU A 222 -13.94 -6.70 -7.46
C LEU A 222 -15.28 -7.23 -6.93
N ALA A 223 -16.14 -6.36 -6.41
CA ALA A 223 -17.51 -6.72 -6.09
C ALA A 223 -18.18 -7.36 -7.32
N LYS A 224 -18.85 -8.48 -7.13
CA LYS A 224 -19.71 -9.01 -8.19
C LYS A 224 -20.79 -7.97 -8.43
N ASN A 225 -20.86 -7.44 -9.66
CA ASN A 225 -21.97 -6.57 -10.07
C ASN A 225 -23.27 -7.24 -9.64
N GLN A 226 -23.92 -6.71 -8.62
CA GLN A 226 -25.32 -7.04 -8.36
C GLN A 226 -26.07 -6.48 -9.56
N LYS A 227 -26.36 -7.34 -10.53
CA LYS A 227 -27.36 -7.02 -11.57
C LYS A 227 -28.65 -6.71 -10.81
N LYS A 228 -29.00 -5.44 -10.80
CA LYS A 228 -30.37 -5.00 -10.47
C LYS A 228 -31.31 -5.52 -11.53
#